data_1b53227a48f0e681a46505dcab498c28
#
_entry.id   1b53227a48f0e681a46505dcab498c28
#
_cell.length_a   1.000
_cell.length_b   1.000
_cell.length_c   1.000
_cell.angle_alpha   90.00
_cell.angle_beta   90.00
_cell.angle_gamma   90.00
#
_symmetry.space_group_name_H-M   'P 1'
#
loop_
_entity.id
_entity.type
_entity.pdbx_description
1 polymer ?
#
loop_
_entity_poly.entity_id
_entity_poly.type
_entity_poly.pdbx_seq_one_letter_code
_entity_poly.pdbx_strand_id
1 'polypeptide(L)'
;LNAIKLKKYEELADKAFAIKDSIDFRKTIEEFKRIKEEWKQVGPVPKKDLFPIYKKYKDSNDYFFRKVKANKRRREQQQMGQGGFN
;
A
#
# COMPACT_ATOMS: atom_id res chain seq x y z
N LEU A 1 -14.76 -20.15 10.45
CA LEU A 1 -13.43 -19.69 10.85
C LEU A 1 -12.70 -19.01 9.69
N ASN A 2 -12.66 -19.67 8.51
CA ASN A 2 -12.04 -19.05 7.34
C ASN A 2 -12.82 -17.82 6.87
N ALA A 3 -14.14 -17.83 7.03
CA ALA A 3 -14.97 -16.70 6.65
C ALA A 3 -14.62 -15.44 7.45
N ILE A 4 -14.33 -15.59 8.74
CA ILE A 4 -13.94 -14.48 9.59
C ILE A 4 -12.57 -13.92 9.16
N LYS A 5 -11.63 -14.82 8.89
CA LYS A 5 -10.29 -14.41 8.43
C LYS A 5 -10.35 -13.74 7.07
N LEU A 6 -11.12 -14.30 6.15
CA LEU A 6 -11.29 -13.72 4.81
C LEU A 6 -11.92 -12.33 4.88
N LYS A 7 -12.89 -12.16 5.76
CA LYS A 7 -13.52 -10.85 5.97
C LYS A 7 -12.49 -9.82 6.46
N LYS A 8 -11.61 -10.22 7.36
CA LYS A 8 -10.55 -9.33 7.84
C LYS A 8 -9.59 -8.95 6.71
N TYR A 9 -9.22 -9.92 5.89
CA TYR A 9 -8.39 -9.64 4.72
C TYR A 9 -9.09 -8.68 3.75
N GLU A 10 -10.39 -8.89 3.52
CA GLU A 10 -11.18 -7.99 2.68
C GLU A 10 -11.20 -6.57 3.22
N GLU A 11 -11.40 -6.43 4.52
CA GLU A 11 -11.42 -5.12 5.16
C GLU A 11 -10.07 -4.41 4.99
N LEU A 12 -8.97 -5.14 5.14
CA LEU A 12 -7.63 -4.57 4.95
C LEU A 12 -7.39 -4.17 3.49
N ALA A 13 -7.81 -5.01 2.56
CA ALA A 13 -7.68 -4.70 1.14
C ALA A 13 -8.54 -3.49 0.75
N ASP A 14 -9.75 -3.40 1.29
CA ASP A 14 -10.63 -2.26 1.05
C ASP A 14 -10.04 -0.98 1.61
N LYS A 15 -9.43 -1.07 2.77
CA LYS A 15 -8.76 0.07 3.39
C LYS A 15 -7.59 0.55 2.54
N ALA A 16 -6.78 -0.38 2.04
CA ALA A 16 -5.68 -0.05 1.15
C ALA A 16 -6.19 0.63 -0.12
N PHE A 17 -7.26 0.10 -0.69
CA PHE A 17 -7.88 0.67 -1.88
C PHE A 17 -8.38 2.09 -1.62
N ALA A 18 -8.98 2.33 -0.46
CA ALA A 18 -9.51 3.64 -0.12
C ALA A 18 -8.43 4.71 0.05
N ILE A 19 -7.24 4.31 0.52
CA ILE A 19 -6.17 5.27 0.80
C ILE A 19 -5.12 5.37 -0.31
N LYS A 20 -5.23 4.57 -1.36
CA LYS A 20 -4.22 4.56 -2.43
C LYS A 20 -4.09 5.87 -3.18
N ASP A 21 -5.13 6.69 -3.17
CA ASP A 21 -5.14 7.98 -3.87
C ASP A 21 -4.76 9.16 -2.96
N SER A 22 -4.39 8.89 -1.73
CA SER A 22 -4.03 9.93 -0.78
C SER A 22 -2.82 10.74 -1.25
N ILE A 23 -2.85 12.04 -1.01
CA ILE A 23 -1.72 12.91 -1.29
C ILE A 23 -0.85 13.13 -0.05
N ASP A 24 -1.33 12.75 1.12
CA ASP A 24 -0.54 12.79 2.35
C ASP A 24 0.28 11.52 2.45
N PHE A 25 1.40 11.50 1.73
CA PHE A 25 2.22 10.30 1.60
C PHE A 25 2.76 9.81 2.93
N ARG A 26 3.23 10.71 3.78
CA ARG A 26 3.81 10.33 5.07
C ARG A 26 2.82 9.57 5.94
N LYS A 27 1.62 10.10 6.09
CA LYS A 27 0.57 9.47 6.87
C LYS A 27 0.14 8.14 6.25
N THR A 28 -0.04 8.14 4.93
CA THR A 28 -0.52 6.95 4.21
C THR A 28 0.50 5.83 4.21
N ILE A 29 1.79 6.15 4.13
CA ILE A 29 2.85 5.14 4.27
C ILE A 29 2.71 4.41 5.60
N GLU A 30 2.47 5.15 6.68
CA GLU A 30 2.28 4.53 7.99
C GLU A 30 1.03 3.65 8.02
N GLU A 31 -0.03 4.07 7.36
CA GLU A 31 -1.25 3.27 7.25
C GLU A 31 -1.01 1.97 6.48
N PHE A 32 -0.27 2.02 5.38
CA PHE A 32 0.08 0.81 4.62
C PHE A 32 0.96 -0.14 5.44
N LYS A 33 1.90 0.40 6.21
CA LYS A 33 2.72 -0.41 7.11
C LYS A 33 1.85 -1.14 8.13
N ARG A 34 0.88 -0.44 8.68
CA ARG A 34 -0.05 -1.02 9.65
C ARG A 34 -0.91 -2.11 9.02
N ILE A 35 -1.43 -1.86 7.83
CA ILE A 35 -2.21 -2.85 7.08
C ILE A 35 -1.37 -4.11 6.86
N LYS A 36 -0.11 -3.95 6.48
CA LYS A 36 0.79 -5.08 6.26
C LYS A 36 0.99 -5.90 7.53
N GLU A 37 1.17 -5.23 8.66
CA GLU A 37 1.33 -5.91 9.94
C GLU A 37 0.06 -6.67 10.34
N GLU A 38 -1.09 -6.04 10.20
CA GLU A 38 -2.36 -6.69 10.48
C GLU A 38 -2.60 -7.86 9.56
N TRP A 39 -2.21 -7.73 8.28
CA TRP A 39 -2.31 -8.81 7.29
C TRP A 39 -1.59 -10.07 7.76
N LYS A 40 -0.38 -9.90 8.27
CA LYS A 40 0.42 -11.02 8.77
C LYS A 40 -0.21 -11.70 9.97
N GLN A 41 -0.98 -10.94 10.76
CA GLN A 41 -1.56 -11.46 12.00
C GLN A 41 -2.89 -12.17 11.81
N VAL A 42 -3.54 -12.00 10.67
CA VAL A 42 -4.86 -12.62 10.45
C VAL A 42 -4.78 -14.14 10.46
N GLY A 43 -3.72 -14.70 9.91
CA GLY A 43 -3.51 -16.13 9.89
C GLY A 43 -3.83 -16.78 8.55
N PRO A 44 -3.55 -18.07 8.42
CA PRO A 44 -3.65 -18.73 7.11
C PRO A 44 -5.10 -18.97 6.69
N VAL A 45 -5.34 -18.80 5.39
CA VAL A 45 -6.60 -19.15 4.73
C VAL A 45 -6.24 -19.83 3.41
N PRO A 46 -7.19 -20.54 2.77
CA PRO A 46 -6.91 -21.13 1.45
C PRO A 46 -6.48 -20.04 0.47
N LYS A 47 -5.38 -20.28 -0.23
CA LYS A 47 -4.83 -19.32 -1.19
C LYS A 47 -5.81 -18.99 -2.29
N LYS A 48 -6.60 -19.97 -2.70
CA LYS A 48 -7.62 -19.81 -3.72
C LYS A 48 -8.61 -18.70 -3.37
N ASP A 49 -9.05 -18.68 -2.11
CA ASP A 49 -10.02 -17.71 -1.64
C ASP A 49 -9.36 -16.34 -1.39
N LEU A 50 -8.10 -16.35 -0.96
CA LEU A 50 -7.38 -15.13 -0.66
C LEU A 50 -6.91 -14.39 -1.91
N PHE A 51 -6.67 -15.10 -3.00
CA PHE A 51 -6.03 -14.55 -4.18
C PHE A 51 -6.68 -13.27 -4.71
N PRO A 52 -8.02 -13.18 -4.91
CA PRO A 52 -8.62 -11.95 -5.39
C PRO A 52 -8.49 -10.80 -4.39
N ILE A 53 -8.56 -11.11 -3.11
CA ILE A 53 -8.42 -10.11 -2.04
C ILE A 53 -6.99 -9.59 -2.01
N TYR A 54 -6.03 -10.50 -2.06
CA TYR A 54 -4.61 -10.16 -2.06
C TYR A 54 -4.26 -9.31 -3.29
N LYS A 55 -4.80 -9.64 -4.44
CA LYS A 55 -4.57 -8.89 -5.66
C LYS A 55 -5.03 -7.44 -5.52
N LYS A 56 -6.20 -7.24 -4.92
CA LYS A 56 -6.72 -5.89 -4.67
C LYS A 56 -5.79 -5.11 -3.75
N TYR A 57 -5.35 -5.73 -2.66
CA TYR A 57 -4.41 -5.12 -1.73
C TYR A 57 -3.10 -4.78 -2.42
N LYS A 58 -2.52 -5.75 -3.13
CA LYS A 58 -1.24 -5.58 -3.78
C LYS A 58 -1.29 -4.48 -4.84
N ASP A 59 -2.33 -4.48 -5.68
CA ASP A 59 -2.49 -3.46 -6.71
C ASP A 59 -2.62 -2.07 -6.11
N SER A 60 -3.37 -1.94 -5.01
CA SER A 60 -3.52 -0.68 -4.29
C SER A 60 -2.19 -0.21 -3.71
N ASN A 61 -1.46 -1.12 -3.09
CA ASN A 61 -0.15 -0.85 -2.51
C ASN A 61 0.85 -0.41 -3.58
N ASP A 62 0.91 -1.15 -4.69
CA ASP A 62 1.84 -0.84 -5.79
C ASP A 62 1.51 0.51 -6.43
N TYR A 63 0.23 0.78 -6.61
CA TYR A 63 -0.24 2.05 -7.17
C TYR A 63 0.20 3.23 -6.30
N PHE A 64 -0.04 3.12 -5.00
CA PHE A 64 0.32 4.18 -4.08
C PHE A 64 1.83 4.41 -4.03
N PHE A 65 2.60 3.33 -3.89
CA PHE A 65 4.06 3.46 -3.77
C PHE A 65 4.74 3.88 -5.08
N ARG A 66 4.11 3.63 -6.23
CA ARG A 66 4.56 4.21 -7.49
C ARG A 66 4.47 5.74 -7.46
N LYS A 67 3.37 6.26 -6.92
CA LYS A 67 3.21 7.70 -6.77
C LYS A 67 4.25 8.29 -5.85
N VAL A 68 4.52 7.61 -4.76
CA VAL A 68 5.55 8.04 -3.80
C VAL A 68 6.90 8.12 -4.47
N LYS A 69 7.26 7.08 -5.23
CA LYS A 69 8.52 7.05 -5.97
C LYS A 69 8.61 8.17 -7.00
N ALA A 70 7.54 8.37 -7.75
CA ALA A 70 7.52 9.42 -8.77
C ALA A 70 7.70 10.80 -8.14
N ASN A 71 7.03 11.04 -7.02
CA ASN A 71 7.13 12.30 -6.30
C ASN A 71 8.55 12.51 -5.75
N LYS A 72 9.14 11.45 -5.21
CA LYS A 72 10.50 11.50 -4.70
C LYS A 72 11.51 11.80 -5.82
N ARG A 73 11.35 11.17 -6.97
CA ARG A 73 12.20 11.43 -8.13
C ARG A 73 12.14 12.88 -8.58
N ARG A 74 10.94 13.45 -8.61
CA ARG A 74 10.79 14.87 -8.97
C ARG A 74 11.56 15.75 -8.02
N ARG A 75 11.47 15.49 -6.71
CA ARG A 75 12.19 16.26 -5.72
C ARG A 75 13.70 16.13 -5.91
N GLU A 76 14.17 14.92 -6.12
CA GLU A 76 15.60 14.67 -6.34
C GLU A 76 16.11 15.36 -7.60
N GLN A 77 15.33 15.30 -8.68
CA GLN A 77 15.69 15.96 -9.91
C GLN A 77 15.74 17.47 -9.76
N GLN A 78 14.77 18.04 -9.05
CA GLN A 78 14.76 19.47 -8.78
C GLN A 78 15.95 19.90 -7.93
N GLN A 79 16.26 19.12 -6.90
CA GLN A 79 17.40 19.41 -6.05
C GLN A 79 18.73 19.30 -6.81
N MET A 80 18.83 18.27 -7.64
CA MET A 80 20.02 18.10 -8.47
C MET A 80 20.16 19.22 -9.48
N GLY A 81 19.04 19.67 -10.06
CA GLY A 81 19.05 20.77 -11.00
C GLY A 81 19.49 22.08 -10.38
N GLN A 82 19.20 22.27 -9.09
CA GLN A 82 19.62 23.48 -8.39
C GLN A 82 21.03 23.38 -7.83
N GLY A 83 21.41 22.21 -7.36
CA GLY A 83 22.69 22.02 -6.68
C GLY A 83 23.81 21.52 -7.57
N GLY A 84 23.47 20.80 -8.62
CA GLY A 84 24.47 20.12 -9.45
C GLY A 84 25.30 21.05 -10.34
N PHE A 85 24.87 22.26 -10.49
CA PHE A 85 25.54 23.22 -11.36
C PHE A 85 26.23 24.35 -10.61
N ASN A 86 26.28 24.25 -9.33
CA ASN A 86 26.96 25.27 -8.51
C ASN A 86 28.41 24.94 -8.23
#